data_cc0b9645f6841f336efff702c38644fb
#
_entry.id   cc0b9645f6841f336efff702c38644fb
#
_cell.length_a   1.000
_cell.length_b   1.000
_cell.length_c   1.000
_cell.angle_alpha   90.00
_cell.angle_beta   90.00
_cell.angle_gamma   90.00
#
_symmetry.space_group_name_H-M   'P 1'
#
loop_
_entity.id
_entity.type
_entity.pdbx_description
1 polymer ?
#
loop_
_entity_poly.entity_id
_entity_poly.type
_entity_poly.pdbx_seq_one_letter_code
_entity_poly.pdbx_strand_id
1 'polypeptide(L)'
;GAKMTEVFGTERTREQQVPIIDALTNNVEGVFQVNVPNNGALEGVDHDVVVEVPALINKKGIQPIHVGSLPKKIMLEQLLPTILGMERGIEAYKTGDKSMLLYNALENHQTQSYKQAFMALEEVLAQPANQELAGRFKYPWPEGHEKVYLMD
;
A
#
# COMPACT_ATOMS: atom_id res chain seq x y z
N GLY A 1 -14.06 -31.38 -15.73
CA GLY A 1 -13.79 -30.00 -15.34
C GLY A 1 -13.49 -29.16 -16.56
N ALA A 2 -13.88 -27.90 -16.57
CA ALA A 2 -13.57 -26.95 -17.65
C ALA A 2 -12.03 -26.80 -17.77
N LYS A 3 -11.54 -26.67 -19.01
CA LYS A 3 -10.12 -26.37 -19.22
C LYS A 3 -9.80 -24.94 -18.78
N MET A 4 -8.63 -24.73 -18.22
CA MET A 4 -8.17 -23.39 -17.81
C MET A 4 -8.31 -22.35 -18.93
N THR A 5 -7.97 -22.73 -20.16
CA THR A 5 -8.07 -21.88 -21.36
C THR A 5 -9.51 -21.53 -21.75
N GLU A 6 -10.50 -22.34 -21.37
CA GLU A 6 -11.92 -22.04 -21.59
C GLU A 6 -12.46 -21.03 -20.58
N VAL A 7 -11.87 -21.00 -19.38
CA VAL A 7 -12.28 -20.09 -18.29
C VAL A 7 -11.55 -18.74 -18.41
N PHE A 8 -10.24 -18.74 -18.68
CA PHE A 8 -9.39 -17.54 -18.66
C PHE A 8 -8.97 -17.03 -20.05
N GLY A 9 -9.36 -17.75 -21.11
CA GLY A 9 -8.93 -17.43 -22.47
C GLY A 9 -7.48 -17.82 -22.76
N THR A 10 -7.01 -17.48 -23.96
CA THR A 10 -5.65 -17.78 -24.45
C THR A 10 -4.86 -16.51 -24.76
N GLU A 11 -5.45 -15.34 -24.54
CA GLU A 11 -4.77 -14.08 -24.80
C GLU A 11 -3.64 -13.85 -23.77
N ARG A 12 -2.51 -13.35 -24.26
CA ARG A 12 -1.41 -12.98 -23.38
C ARG A 12 -1.82 -11.77 -22.54
N THR A 13 -1.67 -11.87 -21.24
CA THR A 13 -1.78 -10.72 -20.36
C THR A 13 -0.64 -9.74 -20.67
N ARG A 14 -0.84 -8.45 -20.36
CA ARG A 14 0.22 -7.43 -20.48
C ARG A 14 1.12 -7.38 -19.23
N GLU A 15 1.07 -8.42 -18.42
CA GLU A 15 1.87 -8.56 -17.21
C GLU A 15 3.35 -8.64 -17.53
N GLN A 16 4.18 -8.00 -16.70
CA GLN A 16 5.61 -7.84 -16.93
C GLN A 16 6.48 -8.97 -16.36
N GLN A 17 5.92 -9.91 -15.60
CA GLN A 17 6.68 -10.93 -14.87
C GLN A 17 7.58 -11.75 -15.80
N VAL A 18 7.02 -12.30 -16.90
CA VAL A 18 7.79 -13.13 -17.82
C VAL A 18 8.88 -12.33 -18.54
N PRO A 19 8.61 -11.14 -19.11
CA PRO A 19 9.67 -10.29 -19.66
C PRO A 19 10.75 -9.90 -18.66
N ILE A 20 10.40 -9.63 -17.40
CA ILE A 20 11.39 -9.32 -16.35
C ILE A 20 12.28 -10.53 -16.06
N ILE A 21 11.69 -11.73 -15.94
CA ILE A 21 12.46 -12.97 -15.76
C ILE A 21 13.42 -13.20 -16.94
N ASP A 22 12.93 -13.00 -18.16
CA ASP A 22 13.74 -13.15 -19.38
C ASP A 22 14.92 -12.14 -19.41
N ALA A 23 14.64 -10.88 -19.04
CA ALA A 23 15.68 -9.86 -18.94
C ALA A 23 16.80 -10.26 -17.95
N LEU A 24 16.42 -10.74 -16.77
CA LEU A 24 17.36 -11.13 -15.72
C LEU A 24 18.14 -12.41 -16.07
N THR A 25 17.48 -13.39 -16.71
CA THR A 25 18.08 -14.72 -16.96
C THR A 25 18.82 -14.79 -18.28
N ASN A 26 18.24 -14.26 -19.35
CA ASN A 26 18.74 -14.37 -20.70
C ASN A 26 19.40 -13.09 -21.23
N ASN A 27 19.51 -12.05 -20.38
CA ASN A 27 20.08 -10.75 -20.74
C ASN A 27 19.35 -10.04 -21.90
N VAL A 28 18.02 -10.22 -21.94
CA VAL A 28 17.15 -9.48 -22.88
C VAL A 28 16.79 -8.16 -22.25
N GLU A 29 17.63 -7.14 -22.46
CA GLU A 29 17.48 -5.84 -21.81
C GLU A 29 16.13 -5.18 -22.12
N GLY A 30 15.48 -4.61 -21.10
CA GLY A 30 14.23 -3.87 -21.23
C GLY A 30 14.01 -2.89 -20.10
N VAL A 31 13.07 -1.96 -20.32
CA VAL A 31 12.60 -1.02 -19.29
C VAL A 31 11.23 -1.47 -18.80
N PHE A 32 11.11 -1.64 -17.48
CA PHE A 32 9.91 -2.14 -16.82
C PHE A 32 9.53 -1.26 -15.64
N GLN A 33 8.25 -1.26 -15.25
CA GLN A 33 7.82 -0.65 -14.00
C GLN A 33 8.06 -1.62 -12.84
N VAL A 34 8.73 -1.16 -11.81
CA VAL A 34 9.10 -2.01 -10.67
C VAL A 34 8.92 -1.29 -9.34
N ASN A 35 8.57 -2.06 -8.32
CA ASN A 35 8.54 -1.59 -6.95
C ASN A 35 9.92 -1.80 -6.30
N VAL A 36 10.59 -0.72 -5.97
CA VAL A 36 11.95 -0.73 -5.40
C VAL A 36 12.07 0.32 -4.30
N PRO A 37 12.97 0.14 -3.31
CA PRO A 37 13.33 1.24 -2.41
C PRO A 37 13.76 2.46 -3.22
N ASN A 38 13.27 3.62 -2.84
CA ASN A 38 13.44 4.86 -3.61
C ASN A 38 14.92 5.16 -3.93
N ASN A 39 15.79 5.12 -2.93
CA ASN A 39 17.22 5.42 -3.09
C ASN A 39 17.52 6.65 -3.98
N GLY A 40 16.60 7.63 -4.01
CA GLY A 40 16.71 8.84 -4.79
C GLY A 40 16.18 8.75 -6.23
N ALA A 41 15.51 7.66 -6.62
CA ALA A 41 14.88 7.54 -7.94
C ALA A 41 13.76 8.58 -8.15
N LEU A 42 13.01 8.88 -7.09
CA LEU A 42 11.97 9.90 -7.04
C LEU A 42 12.34 10.96 -5.99
N GLU A 43 12.49 12.21 -6.41
CA GLU A 43 12.84 13.32 -5.52
C GLU A 43 11.69 13.67 -4.55
N GLY A 44 12.05 14.05 -3.32
CA GLY A 44 11.10 14.48 -2.30
C GLY A 44 10.41 13.33 -1.56
N VAL A 45 10.90 12.12 -1.72
CA VAL A 45 10.48 10.90 -1.01
C VAL A 45 11.70 10.31 -0.30
N ASP A 46 11.51 9.80 0.91
CA ASP A 46 12.59 9.19 1.69
C ASP A 46 13.17 7.95 0.98
N HIS A 47 14.45 7.66 1.23
CA HIS A 47 15.20 6.64 0.50
C HIS A 47 14.70 5.22 0.73
N ASP A 48 14.14 4.94 1.88
CA ASP A 48 13.64 3.62 2.29
C ASP A 48 12.17 3.37 1.92
N VAL A 49 11.46 4.40 1.47
CA VAL A 49 10.10 4.24 0.94
C VAL A 49 10.13 3.48 -0.38
N VAL A 50 9.30 2.46 -0.50
CA VAL A 50 9.15 1.72 -1.75
C VAL A 50 8.31 2.53 -2.73
N VAL A 51 8.86 2.76 -3.92
CA VAL A 51 8.22 3.50 -5.01
C VAL A 51 8.14 2.64 -6.27
N GLU A 52 7.11 2.89 -7.08
CA GLU A 52 7.00 2.30 -8.41
C GLU A 52 7.61 3.25 -9.43
N VAL A 53 8.71 2.83 -10.03
CA VAL A 53 9.47 3.62 -11.01
C VAL A 53 9.90 2.76 -12.19
N PRO A 54 10.15 3.36 -13.37
CA PRO A 54 10.78 2.64 -14.46
C PRO A 54 12.21 2.25 -14.07
N ALA A 55 12.61 1.03 -14.45
CA ALA A 55 13.97 0.54 -14.26
C ALA A 55 14.47 -0.18 -15.51
N LEU A 56 15.73 0.01 -15.81
CA LEU A 56 16.45 -0.82 -16.78
C LEU A 56 16.77 -2.17 -16.13
N ILE A 57 16.34 -3.24 -16.77
CA ILE A 57 16.54 -4.60 -16.27
C ILE A 57 17.32 -5.43 -17.29
N ASN A 58 18.36 -6.08 -16.84
CA ASN A 58 19.16 -7.01 -17.61
C ASN A 58 19.88 -7.99 -16.66
N LYS A 59 20.79 -8.81 -17.16
CA LYS A 59 21.56 -9.78 -16.36
C LYS A 59 22.34 -9.15 -15.19
N LYS A 60 22.63 -7.85 -15.22
CA LYS A 60 23.31 -7.13 -14.14
C LYS A 60 22.34 -6.77 -12.98
N GLY A 61 21.04 -6.98 -13.16
CA GLY A 61 20.01 -6.70 -12.16
C GLY A 61 19.08 -5.57 -12.54
N ILE A 62 18.46 -4.97 -11.53
CA ILE A 62 17.45 -3.92 -11.63
C ILE A 62 18.14 -2.58 -11.37
N GLN A 63 18.06 -1.67 -12.31
CA GLN A 63 18.68 -0.35 -12.26
C GLN A 63 17.57 0.71 -12.35
N PRO A 64 17.06 1.24 -11.20
CA PRO A 64 16.03 2.26 -11.21
C PRO A 64 16.46 3.50 -11.99
N ILE A 65 15.54 4.05 -12.77
CA ILE A 65 15.77 5.29 -13.51
C ILE A 65 15.37 6.46 -12.62
N HIS A 66 16.24 7.45 -12.50
CA HIS A 66 15.92 8.69 -11.81
C HIS A 66 14.85 9.47 -12.60
N VAL A 67 13.69 9.70 -11.99
CA VAL A 67 12.53 10.32 -12.64
C VAL A 67 12.32 11.78 -12.22
N GLY A 68 13.16 12.28 -11.31
CA GLY A 68 13.05 13.64 -10.77
C GLY A 68 11.88 13.80 -9.80
N SER A 69 11.37 15.03 -9.71
CA SER A 69 10.26 15.35 -8.80
C SER A 69 8.90 15.33 -9.50
N LEU A 70 7.88 14.86 -8.80
CA LEU A 70 6.50 14.99 -9.27
C LEU A 70 5.98 16.42 -9.08
N PRO A 71 4.96 16.83 -9.87
CA PRO A 71 4.27 18.08 -9.62
C PRO A 71 3.81 18.20 -8.17
N LYS A 72 4.02 19.36 -7.56
CA LYS A 72 3.73 19.61 -6.12
C LYS A 72 2.32 19.16 -5.72
N LYS A 73 1.33 19.36 -6.59
CA LYS A 73 -0.04 18.94 -6.34
C LYS A 73 -0.15 17.41 -6.16
N ILE A 74 0.50 16.64 -7.03
CA ILE A 74 0.51 15.17 -6.95
C ILE A 74 1.21 14.70 -5.68
N MET A 75 2.33 15.33 -5.33
CA MET A 75 3.04 15.03 -4.09
C MET A 75 2.12 15.22 -2.87
N LEU A 76 1.45 16.37 -2.77
CA LEU A 76 0.67 16.74 -1.59
C LEU A 76 -0.68 16.01 -1.49
N GLU A 77 -1.34 15.76 -2.62
CA GLU A 77 -2.70 15.21 -2.62
C GLU A 77 -2.77 13.69 -2.79
N GLN A 78 -1.68 13.06 -3.25
CA GLN A 78 -1.68 11.65 -3.54
C GLN A 78 -0.53 10.92 -2.83
N LEU A 79 0.71 11.29 -3.10
CA LEU A 79 1.84 10.48 -2.68
C LEU A 79 2.13 10.57 -1.19
N LEU A 80 2.28 11.78 -0.63
CA LEU A 80 2.57 11.96 0.80
C LEU A 80 1.46 11.44 1.71
N PRO A 81 0.17 11.67 1.45
CA PRO A 81 -0.89 11.04 2.24
C PRO A 81 -0.86 9.52 2.23
N THR A 82 -0.55 8.91 1.07
CA THR A 82 -0.42 7.45 0.94
C THR A 82 0.76 6.94 1.77
N ILE A 83 1.92 7.58 1.70
CA ILE A 83 3.09 7.23 2.51
C ILE A 83 2.78 7.35 4.01
N LEU A 84 2.17 8.45 4.43
CA LEU A 84 1.76 8.65 5.84
C LEU A 84 0.78 7.57 6.31
N GLY A 85 -0.16 7.16 5.47
CA GLY A 85 -1.10 6.08 5.78
C GLY A 85 -0.39 4.75 6.00
N MET A 86 0.60 4.42 5.18
CA MET A 86 1.41 3.21 5.34
C MET A 86 2.26 3.26 6.61
N GLU A 87 2.93 4.39 6.88
CA GLU A 87 3.75 4.58 8.09
C GLU A 87 2.90 4.47 9.37
N ARG A 88 1.71 5.07 9.40
CA ARG A 88 0.77 4.91 10.51
C ARG A 88 0.33 3.46 10.70
N GLY A 89 0.09 2.73 9.61
CA GLY A 89 -0.25 1.31 9.66
C GLY A 89 0.86 0.48 10.29
N ILE A 90 2.10 0.72 9.90
CA ILE A 90 3.29 0.05 10.45
C ILE A 90 3.47 0.40 11.93
N GLU A 91 3.35 1.68 12.29
CA GLU A 91 3.50 2.12 13.67
C GLU A 91 2.37 1.60 14.57
N ALA A 92 1.13 1.60 14.09
CA ALA A 92 0.01 0.96 14.77
C ALA A 92 0.29 -0.51 15.08
N TYR A 93 0.84 -1.24 14.11
CA TYR A 93 1.21 -2.65 14.27
C TYR A 93 2.32 -2.85 15.30
N LYS A 94 3.34 -1.98 15.31
CA LYS A 94 4.48 -2.04 16.25
C LYS A 94 4.06 -1.69 17.68
N THR A 95 3.25 -0.66 17.85
CA THR A 95 2.86 -0.11 19.15
C THR A 95 1.60 -0.74 19.73
N GLY A 96 0.74 -1.31 18.90
CA GLY A 96 -0.59 -1.79 19.26
C GLY A 96 -1.63 -0.67 19.40
N ASP A 97 -1.37 0.51 18.86
CA ASP A 97 -2.26 1.66 18.93
C ASP A 97 -3.31 1.66 17.81
N LYS A 98 -4.55 1.28 18.16
CA LYS A 98 -5.69 1.30 17.22
C LYS A 98 -6.04 2.68 16.71
N SER A 99 -5.74 3.73 17.45
CA SER A 99 -6.12 5.09 17.06
C SER A 99 -5.46 5.50 15.75
N MET A 100 -4.25 5.02 15.47
CA MET A 100 -3.56 5.26 14.20
C MET A 100 -4.28 4.61 13.02
N LEU A 101 -4.86 3.42 13.20
CA LEU A 101 -5.69 2.79 12.16
C LEU A 101 -6.98 3.56 11.92
N LEU A 102 -7.59 4.08 13.00
CA LEU A 102 -8.77 4.91 12.89
C LEU A 102 -8.47 6.21 12.12
N TYR A 103 -7.32 6.84 12.35
CA TYR A 103 -6.90 8.00 11.56
C TYR A 103 -6.79 7.68 10.07
N ASN A 104 -6.22 6.54 9.70
CA ASN A 104 -6.19 6.10 8.32
C ASN A 104 -7.58 5.92 7.72
N ALA A 105 -8.51 5.37 8.49
CA ALA A 105 -9.89 5.21 8.05
C ALA A 105 -10.60 6.57 7.89
N LEU A 106 -10.31 7.54 8.75
CA LEU A 106 -10.87 8.90 8.68
C LEU A 106 -10.35 9.70 7.50
N GLU A 107 -9.08 9.51 7.12
CA GLU A 107 -8.46 10.18 5.97
C GLU A 107 -8.87 9.57 4.63
N ASN A 108 -9.54 8.42 4.63
CA ASN A 108 -10.07 7.85 3.40
C ASN A 108 -11.20 8.74 2.85
N HIS A 109 -11.03 9.19 1.61
CA HIS A 109 -11.98 10.09 0.93
C HIS A 109 -13.41 9.51 0.79
N GLN A 110 -13.60 8.22 0.99
CA GLN A 110 -14.92 7.58 1.00
C GLN A 110 -15.58 7.60 2.38
N THR A 111 -14.84 7.97 3.42
CA THR A 111 -15.36 8.06 4.77
C THR A 111 -16.15 9.35 4.96
N GLN A 112 -17.41 9.23 5.36
CA GLN A 112 -18.32 10.35 5.52
C GLN A 112 -18.50 10.78 6.98
N SER A 113 -18.14 9.93 7.94
CA SER A 113 -18.29 10.24 9.35
C SER A 113 -17.32 9.44 10.22
N TYR A 114 -17.04 9.95 11.42
CA TYR A 114 -16.29 9.24 12.44
C TYR A 114 -16.93 7.88 12.79
N LYS A 115 -18.26 7.87 12.98
CA LYS A 115 -19.04 6.65 13.26
C LYS A 115 -18.79 5.57 12.21
N GLN A 116 -18.83 5.94 10.93
CA GLN A 116 -18.56 5.02 9.82
C GLN A 116 -17.14 4.45 9.89
N ALA A 117 -16.12 5.29 10.08
CA ALA A 117 -14.72 4.85 10.16
C ALA A 117 -14.50 3.90 11.34
N PHE A 118 -15.06 4.26 12.50
CA PHE A 118 -14.96 3.46 13.72
C PHE A 118 -15.63 2.09 13.55
N MET A 119 -16.86 2.05 13.08
CA MET A 119 -17.60 0.80 12.88
C MET A 119 -16.92 -0.10 11.85
N ALA A 120 -16.43 0.47 10.74
CA ALA A 120 -15.71 -0.29 9.72
C ALA A 120 -14.42 -0.91 10.28
N LEU A 121 -13.66 -0.16 11.09
CA LEU A 121 -12.44 -0.68 11.72
C LEU A 121 -12.75 -1.83 12.69
N GLU A 122 -13.75 -1.66 13.56
CA GLU A 122 -14.14 -2.71 14.51
C GLU A 122 -14.66 -3.96 13.77
N GLU A 123 -15.42 -3.80 12.71
CA GLU A 123 -15.91 -4.92 11.90
C GLU A 123 -14.76 -5.67 11.22
N VAL A 124 -13.78 -4.95 10.65
CA VAL A 124 -12.58 -5.58 10.05
C VAL A 124 -11.78 -6.35 11.10
N LEU A 125 -11.55 -5.77 12.27
CA LEU A 125 -10.80 -6.42 13.34
C LEU A 125 -11.55 -7.63 13.95
N ALA A 126 -12.88 -7.61 13.93
CA ALA A 126 -13.72 -8.73 14.44
C ALA A 126 -13.76 -9.95 13.51
N GLN A 127 -13.31 -9.81 12.25
CA GLN A 127 -13.35 -10.95 11.33
C GLN A 127 -12.44 -12.10 11.78
N PRO A 128 -12.87 -13.36 11.61
CA PRO A 128 -12.09 -14.53 12.05
C PRO A 128 -10.66 -14.57 11.48
N ALA A 129 -10.48 -14.12 10.24
CA ALA A 129 -9.16 -14.07 9.59
C ALA A 129 -8.21 -13.05 10.24
N ASN A 130 -8.73 -12.07 10.98
CA ASN A 130 -7.97 -10.98 11.57
C ASN A 130 -7.77 -11.10 13.10
N GLN A 131 -8.18 -12.21 13.72
CA GLN A 131 -8.10 -12.38 15.18
C GLN A 131 -6.70 -12.25 15.75
N GLU A 132 -5.70 -12.80 15.06
CA GLU A 132 -4.30 -12.66 15.48
C GLU A 132 -3.84 -11.20 15.42
N LEU A 133 -4.18 -10.51 14.35
CA LEU A 133 -3.89 -9.09 14.16
C LEU A 133 -4.61 -8.24 15.22
N ALA A 134 -5.90 -8.47 15.44
CA ALA A 134 -6.71 -7.77 16.42
C ALA A 134 -6.14 -7.91 17.84
N GLY A 135 -5.60 -9.09 18.18
CA GLY A 135 -4.97 -9.35 19.45
C GLY A 135 -3.69 -8.52 19.75
N ARG A 136 -3.09 -7.91 18.73
CA ARG A 136 -1.95 -7.01 18.88
C ARG A 136 -2.35 -5.61 19.34
N PHE A 137 -3.55 -5.16 18.98
CA PHE A 137 -4.07 -3.83 19.31
C PHE A 137 -4.63 -3.83 20.73
N LYS A 138 -3.75 -3.65 21.72
CA LYS A 138 -4.06 -3.76 23.16
C LYS A 138 -4.58 -2.49 23.80
N TYR A 139 -4.44 -1.35 23.12
CA TYR A 139 -4.90 -0.08 23.65
C TYR A 139 -6.42 -0.01 23.58
N PRO A 140 -7.12 0.13 24.70
CA PRO A 140 -8.54 0.41 24.69
C PRO A 140 -8.78 1.77 24.05
N TRP A 141 -9.97 1.94 23.48
CA TRP A 141 -10.41 3.27 23.09
C TRP A 141 -10.42 4.18 24.33
N PRO A 142 -10.12 5.49 24.18
CA PRO A 142 -10.21 6.44 25.29
C PRO A 142 -11.56 6.35 25.98
N GLU A 143 -11.58 6.46 27.33
CA GLU A 143 -12.82 6.48 28.11
C GLU A 143 -13.78 7.58 27.59
N GLY A 144 -15.05 7.24 27.44
CA GLY A 144 -16.05 8.16 26.91
C GLY A 144 -16.10 8.27 25.39
N HIS A 145 -15.22 7.59 24.68
CA HIS A 145 -15.20 7.54 23.22
C HIS A 145 -16.58 7.23 22.62
N GLU A 146 -17.26 6.22 23.13
CA GLU A 146 -18.61 5.84 22.69
C GLU A 146 -19.64 6.95 22.90
N LYS A 147 -19.50 7.71 24.00
CA LYS A 147 -20.45 8.78 24.35
C LYS A 147 -20.32 10.02 23.47
N VAL A 148 -19.13 10.29 22.96
CA VAL A 148 -18.86 11.51 22.18
C VAL A 148 -19.16 11.33 20.69
N TYR A 149 -18.92 10.14 20.14
CA TYR A 149 -18.90 9.94 18.70
C TYR A 149 -19.99 9.02 18.14
N LEU A 150 -20.74 8.36 19.00
CA LEU A 150 -21.86 7.50 18.62
C LEU A 150 -23.22 8.11 18.95
N MET A 151 -23.27 9.34 19.43
CA MET A 151 -24.49 10.10 19.59
C MET A 151 -25.00 10.54 18.22
N ASP A 152 -26.26 10.20 17.93
CA ASP A 152 -26.96 10.60 16.70
C ASP A 152 -27.21 12.12 16.68
#